data_066c8588502a44dc75d45f595f78c42c
#
_entry.id   066c8588502a44dc75d45f595f78c42c
#
_cell.length_a   1.000
_cell.length_b   1.000
_cell.length_c   1.000
_cell.angle_alpha   90.00
_cell.angle_beta   90.00
_cell.angle_gamma   90.00
#
_symmetry.space_group_name_H-M   'P 1'
#
loop_
_entity.id
_entity.type
_entity.pdbx_description
1 polymer ?
#
loop_
_entity_poly.entity_id
_entity_poly.type
_entity_poly.pdbx_seq_one_letter_code
_entity_poly.pdbx_strand_id
1 'polypeptide(L)'
;IDTDATGTWLFAASYPGHKITVNSIDKEGKVGAIQQLMPTAPNAHAIHADANNRFVLATSLGGDNVSAWRFDATTGRLTPNEPALTTTPPKSGPRHIVWDKAQRYAYLLNELDASLQVFAWDGAKGTLQPLQSTTTLPAGFTGKPWAADIHLSPDGRHLYASERTSSTLSTFRVDAATGKLQPLGQTPTEKTPRGFAIDSSGRFLIAAGQESHSVSVHPIDPATGALGTPKQLPVGKNPNWVEIVDFP
;
A
#
# COMPACT_ATOMS: atom_id res chain seq x y z
N ILE A 1 -6.53 -7.10 -3.19
CA ILE A 1 -6.11 -8.26 -4.00
C ILE A 1 -4.78 -7.95 -4.66
N ASP A 2 -4.00 -9.00 -4.93
CA ASP A 2 -2.74 -8.92 -5.66
C ASP A 2 -2.49 -10.26 -6.37
N THR A 3 -1.59 -10.28 -7.35
CA THR A 3 -1.16 -11.50 -8.02
C THR A 3 0.29 -11.82 -7.66
N ASP A 4 0.65 -13.09 -7.82
CA ASP A 4 2.05 -13.46 -7.81
C ASP A 4 2.79 -12.89 -9.04
N ALA A 5 4.12 -12.89 -9.04
CA ALA A 5 4.92 -12.30 -10.11
C ALA A 5 4.71 -12.96 -11.49
N THR A 6 4.13 -14.16 -11.54
CA THR A 6 3.84 -14.89 -12.80
C THR A 6 2.40 -14.70 -13.29
N GLY A 7 1.52 -14.09 -12.48
CA GLY A 7 0.10 -13.96 -12.77
C GLY A 7 -0.67 -15.31 -12.72
N THR A 8 -0.10 -16.32 -12.07
CA THR A 8 -0.71 -17.66 -11.94
C THR A 8 -1.60 -17.78 -10.71
N TRP A 9 -1.32 -16.97 -9.69
CA TRP A 9 -2.01 -17.00 -8.41
C TRP A 9 -2.57 -15.65 -8.04
N LEU A 10 -3.82 -15.62 -7.57
CA LEU A 10 -4.47 -14.45 -6.99
C LEU A 10 -4.53 -14.60 -5.47
N PHE A 11 -4.09 -13.56 -4.78
CA PHE A 11 -4.23 -13.41 -3.34
C PHE A 11 -5.33 -12.39 -3.02
N ALA A 12 -6.15 -12.68 -2.03
CA ALA A 12 -7.15 -11.74 -1.56
C ALA A 12 -7.17 -11.64 -0.03
N ALA A 13 -7.28 -10.43 0.49
CA ALA A 13 -7.51 -10.13 1.89
C ALA A 13 -8.97 -9.71 2.09
N SER A 14 -9.66 -10.36 3.02
CA SER A 14 -11.07 -10.09 3.34
C SER A 14 -11.19 -9.33 4.65
N TYR A 15 -11.50 -8.03 4.57
CA TYR A 15 -11.59 -7.15 5.73
C TYR A 15 -12.64 -7.61 6.76
N PRO A 16 -13.94 -7.79 6.38
CA PRO A 16 -14.94 -8.26 7.36
C PRO A 16 -14.83 -9.76 7.62
N GLY A 17 -14.13 -10.50 6.77
CA GLY A 17 -13.98 -11.95 6.90
C GLY A 17 -12.79 -12.38 7.74
N HIS A 18 -11.86 -11.46 8.08
CA HIS A 18 -10.65 -11.75 8.89
C HIS A 18 -9.85 -12.94 8.35
N LYS A 19 -9.61 -12.94 7.03
CA LYS A 19 -8.97 -14.07 6.33
C LYS A 19 -8.30 -13.62 5.05
N ILE A 20 -7.41 -14.47 4.58
CA ILE A 20 -6.81 -14.38 3.25
C ILE A 20 -7.15 -15.63 2.44
N THR A 21 -7.14 -15.50 1.11
CA THR A 21 -7.37 -16.61 0.19
C THR A 21 -6.32 -16.65 -0.89
N VAL A 22 -6.10 -17.85 -1.44
CA VAL A 22 -5.33 -18.10 -2.66
C VAL A 22 -6.24 -18.74 -3.68
N ASN A 23 -6.22 -18.23 -4.90
CA ASN A 23 -6.95 -18.75 -6.04
C ASN A 23 -5.98 -18.93 -7.21
N SER A 24 -6.18 -19.94 -8.04
CA SER A 24 -5.45 -20.05 -9.32
C SER A 24 -5.99 -19.07 -10.35
N ILE A 25 -5.13 -18.67 -11.29
CA ILE A 25 -5.52 -17.93 -12.49
C ILE A 25 -5.14 -18.82 -13.69
N ASP A 26 -6.08 -19.07 -14.60
CA ASP A 26 -5.83 -19.84 -15.81
C ASP A 26 -5.17 -19.00 -16.93
N LYS A 27 -4.83 -19.62 -18.04
CA LYS A 27 -4.16 -18.97 -19.17
C LYS A 27 -5.01 -17.89 -19.86
N GLU A 28 -6.31 -17.94 -19.67
CA GLU A 28 -7.28 -16.97 -20.15
C GLU A 28 -7.48 -15.82 -19.16
N GLY A 29 -6.77 -15.80 -18.02
CA GLY A 29 -6.88 -14.80 -16.96
C GLY A 29 -8.10 -14.99 -16.04
N LYS A 30 -8.76 -16.15 -16.12
CA LYS A 30 -9.93 -16.45 -15.30
C LYS A 30 -9.52 -16.98 -13.93
N VAL A 31 -10.09 -16.39 -12.89
CA VAL A 31 -9.86 -16.80 -11.50
C VAL A 31 -10.63 -18.07 -11.19
N GLY A 32 -9.94 -19.11 -10.72
CA GLY A 32 -10.51 -20.37 -10.28
C GLY A 32 -11.10 -20.33 -8.85
N ALA A 33 -11.54 -21.49 -8.38
CA ALA A 33 -12.04 -21.64 -7.01
C ALA A 33 -10.95 -21.34 -5.96
N ILE A 34 -11.39 -21.04 -4.74
CA ILE A 34 -10.48 -20.86 -3.60
C ILE A 34 -9.72 -22.18 -3.37
N GLN A 35 -8.41 -22.13 -3.52
CA GLN A 35 -7.53 -23.27 -3.27
C GLN A 35 -7.11 -23.35 -1.79
N GLN A 36 -6.89 -22.19 -1.17
CA GLN A 36 -6.54 -22.11 0.24
C GLN A 36 -7.21 -20.91 0.89
N LEU A 37 -7.74 -21.13 2.10
CA LEU A 37 -8.33 -20.10 2.94
C LEU A 37 -7.68 -20.19 4.31
N MET A 38 -7.17 -19.04 4.81
CA MET A 38 -6.47 -18.98 6.09
C MET A 38 -7.02 -17.84 6.95
N PRO A 39 -7.30 -18.09 8.23
CA PRO A 39 -7.66 -17.03 9.16
C PRO A 39 -6.47 -16.10 9.40
N THR A 40 -6.77 -14.83 9.65
CA THR A 40 -5.82 -13.81 10.07
C THR A 40 -6.26 -13.20 11.41
N ALA A 41 -5.46 -12.29 11.95
CA ALA A 41 -5.97 -11.35 12.94
C ALA A 41 -7.07 -10.45 12.32
N PRO A 42 -7.88 -9.75 13.13
CA PRO A 42 -9.02 -8.99 12.63
C PRO A 42 -8.68 -8.00 11.52
N ASN A 43 -9.58 -7.87 10.53
CA ASN A 43 -9.55 -6.88 9.47
C ASN A 43 -8.32 -6.98 8.55
N ALA A 44 -8.13 -8.16 7.92
CA ALA A 44 -7.14 -8.31 6.86
C ALA A 44 -7.39 -7.29 5.76
N HIS A 45 -6.39 -6.43 5.44
CA HIS A 45 -6.61 -5.28 4.56
C HIS A 45 -5.84 -5.35 3.25
N ALA A 46 -4.54 -5.55 3.28
CA ALA A 46 -3.70 -5.70 2.10
C ALA A 46 -3.00 -7.06 2.10
N ILE A 47 -2.68 -7.55 0.92
CA ILE A 47 -1.93 -8.77 0.71
C ILE A 47 -1.07 -8.61 -0.54
N HIS A 48 0.23 -8.95 -0.44
CA HIS A 48 1.18 -8.80 -1.54
C HIS A 48 2.23 -9.91 -1.54
N ALA A 49 2.56 -10.42 -2.72
CA ALA A 49 3.70 -11.30 -2.91
C ALA A 49 5.00 -10.50 -3.06
N ASP A 50 6.13 -11.06 -2.61
CA ASP A 50 7.44 -10.53 -2.95
C ASP A 50 7.78 -10.83 -4.42
N ALA A 51 8.63 -9.99 -5.05
CA ALA A 51 8.97 -10.12 -6.47
C ALA A 51 9.64 -11.45 -6.83
N ASN A 52 10.18 -12.17 -5.84
CA ASN A 52 10.80 -13.46 -6.04
C ASN A 52 9.84 -14.65 -5.84
N ASN A 53 8.57 -14.38 -5.62
CA ASN A 53 7.54 -15.40 -5.37
C ASN A 53 7.90 -16.38 -4.23
N ARG A 54 8.55 -15.89 -3.16
CA ARG A 54 8.94 -16.72 -2.02
C ARG A 54 8.14 -16.44 -0.76
N PHE A 55 7.63 -15.21 -0.64
CA PHE A 55 6.89 -14.77 0.53
C PHE A 55 5.67 -13.95 0.14
N VAL A 56 4.65 -14.04 0.98
CA VAL A 56 3.45 -13.20 0.92
C VAL A 56 3.29 -12.51 2.25
N LEU A 57 3.09 -11.19 2.24
CA LEU A 57 2.74 -10.40 3.41
C LEU A 57 1.27 -10.02 3.38
N ALA A 58 0.60 -10.08 4.54
CA ALA A 58 -0.75 -9.57 4.67
C ALA A 58 -0.88 -8.71 5.94
N THR A 59 -1.49 -7.52 5.80
CA THR A 59 -1.76 -6.62 6.92
C THR A 59 -3.06 -6.97 7.60
N SER A 60 -3.12 -6.86 8.93
CA SER A 60 -4.35 -7.02 9.72
C SER A 60 -4.57 -5.75 10.54
N LEU A 61 -5.47 -4.89 10.07
CA LEU A 61 -5.70 -3.56 10.63
C LEU A 61 -6.16 -3.62 12.10
N GLY A 62 -7.15 -4.47 12.41
CA GLY A 62 -7.63 -4.65 13.78
C GLY A 62 -6.74 -5.56 14.64
N GLY A 63 -5.74 -6.18 14.03
CA GLY A 63 -4.77 -7.05 14.71
C GLY A 63 -3.44 -6.37 15.03
N ASP A 64 -3.21 -5.14 14.56
CA ASP A 64 -1.95 -4.41 14.70
C ASP A 64 -0.72 -5.26 14.31
N ASN A 65 -0.81 -5.95 13.18
CA ASN A 65 0.30 -6.76 12.69
C ASN A 65 0.32 -6.93 11.17
N VAL A 66 1.49 -7.34 10.69
CA VAL A 66 1.72 -7.85 9.34
C VAL A 66 2.08 -9.32 9.47
N SER A 67 1.29 -10.21 8.87
CA SER A 67 1.60 -11.64 8.80
C SER A 67 2.49 -11.94 7.60
N ALA A 68 3.46 -12.83 7.79
CA ALA A 68 4.38 -13.31 6.77
C ALA A 68 4.16 -14.80 6.50
N TRP A 69 4.11 -15.16 5.22
CA TRP A 69 3.84 -16.51 4.74
C TRP A 69 4.91 -16.93 3.74
N ARG A 70 5.42 -18.14 3.84
CA ARG A 70 6.21 -18.77 2.78
C ARG A 70 5.28 -19.18 1.66
N PHE A 71 5.66 -18.85 0.44
CA PHE A 71 4.88 -19.14 -0.75
C PHE A 71 5.56 -20.19 -1.63
N ASP A 72 4.85 -21.24 -1.92
CA ASP A 72 5.23 -22.23 -2.93
C ASP A 72 4.50 -21.88 -4.25
N ALA A 73 5.19 -21.20 -5.15
CA ALA A 73 4.62 -20.78 -6.43
C ALA A 73 4.24 -21.95 -7.35
N THR A 74 4.77 -23.16 -7.12
CA THR A 74 4.42 -24.33 -7.91
C THR A 74 3.03 -24.86 -7.58
N THR A 75 2.67 -24.81 -6.29
CA THR A 75 1.40 -25.36 -5.78
C THR A 75 0.42 -24.29 -5.34
N GLY A 76 0.83 -23.02 -5.30
CA GLY A 76 0.02 -21.90 -4.78
C GLY A 76 -0.18 -21.95 -3.27
N ARG A 77 0.63 -22.72 -2.54
CA ARG A 77 0.44 -22.94 -1.12
C ARG A 77 1.18 -21.91 -0.27
N LEU A 78 0.46 -21.36 0.72
CA LEU A 78 1.02 -20.54 1.78
C LEU A 78 1.18 -21.36 3.07
N THR A 79 2.33 -21.21 3.73
CA THR A 79 2.59 -21.72 5.07
C THR A 79 3.14 -20.60 5.96
N PRO A 80 2.82 -20.56 7.27
CA PRO A 80 3.36 -19.51 8.14
C PRO A 80 4.88 -19.42 8.07
N ASN A 81 5.40 -18.20 8.01
CA ASN A 81 6.86 -17.97 8.11
C ASN A 81 7.33 -18.05 9.56
N GLU A 82 8.64 -17.96 9.78
CA GLU A 82 9.28 -17.90 11.11
C GLU A 82 10.19 -16.67 11.15
N PRO A 83 9.84 -15.62 11.93
CA PRO A 83 8.58 -15.41 12.64
C PRO A 83 7.39 -15.19 11.69
N ALA A 84 6.19 -15.61 12.13
CA ALA A 84 4.96 -15.47 11.34
C ALA A 84 4.36 -14.06 11.36
N LEU A 85 4.71 -13.25 12.36
CA LEU A 85 4.11 -11.93 12.57
C LEU A 85 5.18 -10.88 12.85
N THR A 86 4.98 -9.69 12.26
CA THR A 86 5.61 -8.43 12.66
C THR A 86 4.54 -7.56 13.30
N THR A 87 4.69 -7.24 14.58
CA THR A 87 3.75 -6.38 15.32
C THR A 87 4.04 -4.91 15.08
N THR A 88 2.98 -4.10 15.03
CA THR A 88 3.03 -2.64 14.99
C THR A 88 2.59 -2.06 16.32
N PRO A 89 2.74 -0.75 16.57
CA PRO A 89 2.22 -0.13 17.79
C PRO A 89 0.72 -0.41 17.99
N PRO A 90 0.26 -0.63 19.22
CA PRO A 90 -1.15 -0.89 19.49
C PRO A 90 -2.06 0.22 18.95
N LYS A 91 -3.15 -0.14 18.29
CA LYS A 91 -4.13 0.76 17.66
C LYS A 91 -3.56 1.60 16.51
N SER A 92 -2.46 1.19 15.89
CA SER A 92 -1.93 1.84 14.70
C SER A 92 -2.75 1.48 13.44
N GLY A 93 -3.21 0.25 13.33
CA GLY A 93 -4.06 -0.21 12.24
C GLY A 93 -3.31 -0.36 10.90
N PRO A 94 -2.42 -1.35 10.74
CA PRO A 94 -1.70 -1.63 9.49
C PRO A 94 -2.66 -1.78 8.31
N ARG A 95 -2.46 -0.98 7.26
CA ARG A 95 -3.40 -0.90 6.14
C ARG A 95 -2.77 -1.33 4.82
N HIS A 96 -1.98 -0.48 4.19
CA HIS A 96 -1.26 -0.77 2.94
C HIS A 96 0.24 -0.83 3.18
N ILE A 97 0.91 -1.75 2.47
CA ILE A 97 2.36 -1.91 2.49
C ILE A 97 2.87 -1.96 1.05
N VAL A 98 3.97 -1.25 0.78
CA VAL A 98 4.64 -1.25 -0.54
C VAL A 98 6.13 -1.46 -0.35
N TRP A 99 6.80 -2.03 -1.38
CA TRP A 99 8.26 -2.18 -1.40
C TRP A 99 8.92 -1.18 -2.33
N ASP A 100 10.19 -0.84 -2.04
CA ASP A 100 11.04 -0.23 -3.04
C ASP A 100 11.27 -1.23 -4.20
N LYS A 101 11.62 -0.71 -5.38
CA LYS A 101 11.80 -1.52 -6.60
C LYS A 101 12.82 -2.66 -6.44
N ALA A 102 13.84 -2.47 -5.62
CA ALA A 102 14.87 -3.47 -5.33
C ALA A 102 14.47 -4.43 -4.21
N GLN A 103 13.30 -4.24 -3.60
CA GLN A 103 12.80 -5.00 -2.44
C GLN A 103 13.82 -5.10 -1.29
N ARG A 104 14.48 -3.98 -0.98
CA ARG A 104 15.35 -3.84 0.20
C ARG A 104 14.60 -3.22 1.38
N TYR A 105 13.60 -2.41 1.08
CA TYR A 105 12.82 -1.67 2.05
C TYR A 105 11.32 -1.82 1.80
N ALA A 106 10.55 -1.88 2.89
CA ALA A 106 9.09 -1.89 2.87
C ALA A 106 8.55 -0.68 3.64
N TYR A 107 7.46 -0.10 3.16
CA TYR A 107 6.80 1.07 3.72
C TYR A 107 5.36 0.70 4.07
N LEU A 108 5.04 0.75 5.34
CA LEU A 108 3.73 0.39 5.89
C LEU A 108 2.99 1.64 6.35
N LEU A 109 1.83 1.89 5.76
CA LEU A 109 0.91 2.93 6.20
C LEU A 109 -0.10 2.36 7.19
N ASN A 110 -0.21 3.01 8.35
CA ASN A 110 -1.17 2.68 9.38
C ASN A 110 -2.39 3.63 9.29
N GLU A 111 -3.61 3.07 9.31
CA GLU A 111 -4.84 3.84 9.12
C GLU A 111 -5.20 4.69 10.34
N LEU A 112 -5.07 4.13 11.55
CA LEU A 112 -5.73 4.65 12.74
C LEU A 112 -4.94 5.74 13.47
N ASP A 113 -3.63 5.80 13.25
CA ASP A 113 -2.73 6.82 13.81
C ASP A 113 -2.00 7.64 12.74
N ALA A 114 -2.21 7.29 11.46
CA ALA A 114 -1.57 7.88 10.29
C ALA A 114 -0.04 7.82 10.33
N SER A 115 0.51 6.87 11.09
CA SER A 115 1.95 6.62 11.08
C SER A 115 2.37 5.88 9.81
N LEU A 116 3.59 6.17 9.36
CA LEU A 116 4.25 5.55 8.24
C LEU A 116 5.54 4.90 8.75
N GLN A 117 5.59 3.58 8.71
CA GLN A 117 6.71 2.79 9.20
C GLN A 117 7.59 2.31 8.05
N VAL A 118 8.89 2.43 8.22
CA VAL A 118 9.91 1.94 7.28
C VAL A 118 10.57 0.72 7.87
N PHE A 119 10.70 -0.32 7.05
CA PHE A 119 11.37 -1.57 7.42
C PHE A 119 12.47 -1.91 6.41
N ALA A 120 13.57 -2.50 6.89
CA ALA A 120 14.42 -3.30 6.03
C ALA A 120 13.73 -4.65 5.76
N TRP A 121 13.71 -5.07 4.50
CA TRP A 121 13.19 -6.36 4.09
C TRP A 121 14.32 -7.38 3.93
N ASP A 122 14.30 -8.46 4.69
CA ASP A 122 15.17 -9.60 4.47
C ASP A 122 14.46 -10.62 3.56
N GLY A 123 14.62 -10.46 2.26
CA GLY A 123 14.00 -11.35 1.27
C GLY A 123 14.55 -12.78 1.30
N ALA A 124 15.61 -13.12 2.04
CA ALA A 124 16.05 -14.48 2.24
C ALA A 124 15.25 -15.19 3.35
N LYS A 125 14.81 -14.42 4.34
CA LYS A 125 14.08 -14.93 5.51
C LYS A 125 12.60 -14.59 5.51
N GLY A 126 12.16 -13.62 4.67
CA GLY A 126 10.79 -13.11 4.67
C GLY A 126 10.45 -12.30 5.92
N THR A 127 11.37 -11.45 6.39
CA THR A 127 11.22 -10.71 7.66
C THR A 127 11.37 -9.22 7.49
N LEU A 128 10.64 -8.47 8.31
CA LEU A 128 10.65 -7.02 8.38
C LEU A 128 11.42 -6.55 9.63
N GLN A 129 12.44 -5.69 9.44
CA GLN A 129 13.23 -5.09 10.53
C GLN A 129 12.91 -3.59 10.58
N PRO A 130 12.39 -3.04 11.70
CA PRO A 130 11.99 -1.64 11.78
C PRO A 130 13.20 -0.71 11.69
N LEU A 131 13.10 0.36 10.87
CA LEU A 131 14.14 1.36 10.66
C LEU A 131 13.71 2.76 11.09
N GLN A 132 12.45 3.13 10.84
CA GLN A 132 11.95 4.48 11.09
C GLN A 132 10.43 4.45 11.27
N SER A 133 9.92 5.38 12.07
CA SER A 133 8.50 5.76 12.06
C SER A 133 8.39 7.27 11.87
N THR A 134 7.45 7.70 11.04
CA THR A 134 7.10 9.11 10.79
C THR A 134 5.59 9.23 10.68
N THR A 135 5.06 10.41 10.38
CA THR A 135 3.62 10.63 10.25
C THR A 135 3.26 11.26 8.90
N THR A 136 2.07 10.97 8.42
CA THR A 136 1.48 11.63 7.25
C THR A 136 0.65 12.87 7.61
N LEU A 137 0.45 13.14 8.90
CA LEU A 137 -0.39 14.24 9.37
C LEU A 137 0.30 15.59 9.19
N PRO A 138 -0.46 16.65 8.83
CA PRO A 138 0.01 18.02 8.87
C PRO A 138 0.40 18.45 10.28
N ALA A 139 1.35 19.39 10.38
CA ALA A 139 1.68 19.99 11.66
C ALA A 139 0.44 20.64 12.30
N GLY A 140 0.24 20.39 13.59
CA GLY A 140 -0.91 20.93 14.33
C GLY A 140 -2.26 20.25 14.02
N PHE A 141 -2.27 19.11 13.34
CA PHE A 141 -3.49 18.36 13.11
C PHE A 141 -4.16 17.92 14.42
N THR A 142 -5.46 18.19 14.56
CA THR A 142 -6.27 17.90 15.76
C THR A 142 -7.43 16.94 15.50
N GLY A 143 -7.63 16.52 14.26
CA GLY A 143 -8.68 15.57 13.87
C GLY A 143 -8.38 14.13 14.30
N LYS A 144 -9.31 13.23 14.02
CA LYS A 144 -9.07 11.79 14.14
C LYS A 144 -8.35 11.31 12.89
N PRO A 145 -7.15 10.72 13.01
CA PRO A 145 -6.42 10.20 11.85
C PRO A 145 -7.22 9.13 11.09
N TRP A 146 -7.08 9.15 9.76
CA TRP A 146 -7.73 8.17 8.89
C TRP A 146 -6.96 8.00 7.57
N ALA A 147 -5.68 7.62 7.67
CA ALA A 147 -4.84 7.43 6.49
C ALA A 147 -5.37 6.30 5.59
N ALA A 148 -5.05 6.36 4.29
CA ALA A 148 -5.65 5.43 3.35
C ALA A 148 -4.63 4.74 2.44
N ASP A 149 -4.01 5.42 1.51
CA ASP A 149 -3.23 4.80 0.45
C ASP A 149 -1.78 5.27 0.42
N ILE A 150 -0.90 4.46 -0.18
CA ILE A 150 0.54 4.71 -0.22
C ILE A 150 1.12 4.16 -1.52
N HIS A 151 1.91 4.97 -2.21
CA HIS A 151 2.64 4.58 -3.42
C HIS A 151 4.01 5.24 -3.49
N LEU A 152 4.97 4.51 -4.06
CA LEU A 152 6.26 5.06 -4.48
C LEU A 152 6.16 5.61 -5.90
N SER A 153 6.90 6.68 -6.20
CA SER A 153 7.12 7.07 -7.59
C SER A 153 7.81 5.95 -8.36
N PRO A 154 7.60 5.81 -9.69
CA PRO A 154 8.21 4.74 -10.49
C PRO A 154 9.74 4.71 -10.44
N ASP A 155 10.37 5.85 -10.20
CA ASP A 155 11.82 5.97 -10.01
C ASP A 155 12.30 5.69 -8.58
N GLY A 156 11.36 5.45 -7.64
CA GLY A 156 11.63 5.13 -6.24
C GLY A 156 12.16 6.28 -5.39
N ARG A 157 12.23 7.52 -5.92
CA ARG A 157 12.79 8.67 -5.19
C ARG A 157 11.83 9.35 -4.23
N HIS A 158 10.51 9.19 -4.47
CA HIS A 158 9.48 9.81 -3.67
C HIS A 158 8.42 8.79 -3.26
N LEU A 159 7.82 9.04 -2.12
CA LEU A 159 6.70 8.27 -1.60
C LEU A 159 5.57 9.24 -1.29
N TYR A 160 4.35 8.84 -1.63
CA TYR A 160 3.13 9.60 -1.38
C TYR A 160 2.18 8.78 -0.55
N ALA A 161 1.43 9.47 0.33
CA ALA A 161 0.40 8.84 1.15
C ALA A 161 -0.82 9.76 1.28
N SER A 162 -2.02 9.19 1.20
CA SER A 162 -3.28 9.94 1.36
C SER A 162 -3.80 9.86 2.80
N GLU A 163 -4.36 10.97 3.29
CA GLU A 163 -4.98 11.08 4.60
C GLU A 163 -6.39 11.68 4.44
N ARG A 164 -7.41 10.90 4.85
CA ARG A 164 -8.81 11.18 4.52
C ARG A 164 -9.41 12.32 5.34
N THR A 165 -9.05 12.43 6.62
CA THR A 165 -9.61 13.47 7.50
C THR A 165 -9.05 14.86 7.19
N SER A 166 -7.74 14.96 6.96
CA SER A 166 -7.09 16.21 6.55
C SER A 166 -7.32 16.57 5.09
N SER A 167 -7.76 15.60 4.27
CA SER A 167 -7.89 15.75 2.81
C SER A 167 -6.58 16.17 2.14
N THR A 168 -5.49 15.48 2.48
CA THR A 168 -4.14 15.78 1.99
C THR A 168 -3.45 14.56 1.39
N LEU A 169 -2.48 14.85 0.53
CA LEU A 169 -1.44 13.95 0.07
C LEU A 169 -0.12 14.38 0.72
N SER A 170 0.48 13.49 1.51
CA SER A 170 1.81 13.71 2.10
C SER A 170 2.88 13.22 1.15
N THR A 171 3.93 14.02 0.96
CA THR A 171 5.08 13.71 0.10
C THR A 171 6.33 13.51 0.93
N PHE A 172 7.09 12.46 0.62
CA PHE A 172 8.36 12.14 1.26
C PHE A 172 9.44 11.91 0.20
N ARG A 173 10.67 12.34 0.50
CA ARG A 173 11.86 11.89 -0.22
C ARG A 173 12.33 10.57 0.38
N VAL A 174 12.69 9.63 -0.49
CA VAL A 174 13.28 8.35 -0.11
C VAL A 174 14.79 8.45 -0.19
N ASP A 175 15.49 8.13 0.88
CA ASP A 175 16.94 7.93 0.85
C ASP A 175 17.25 6.53 0.29
N ALA A 176 17.79 6.47 -0.90
CA ALA A 176 18.05 5.21 -1.60
C ALA A 176 19.05 4.28 -0.89
N ALA A 177 19.94 4.81 -0.04
CA ALA A 177 20.92 4.01 0.68
C ALA A 177 20.35 3.37 1.96
N THR A 178 19.45 4.07 2.63
CA THR A 178 18.93 3.66 3.96
C THR A 178 17.45 3.32 3.97
N GLY A 179 16.71 3.60 2.89
CA GLY A 179 15.26 3.48 2.80
C GLY A 179 14.49 4.53 3.62
N LYS A 180 15.17 5.35 4.40
CA LYS A 180 14.54 6.32 5.28
C LYS A 180 13.81 7.42 4.52
N LEU A 181 12.76 7.93 5.13
CA LEU A 181 11.88 8.95 4.59
C LEU A 181 12.18 10.31 5.21
N GLN A 182 12.30 11.32 4.34
CA GLN A 182 12.35 12.73 4.72
C GLN A 182 11.03 13.39 4.31
N PRO A 183 10.23 13.93 5.24
CA PRO A 183 9.01 14.65 4.89
C PRO A 183 9.32 15.88 4.04
N LEU A 184 8.56 16.09 2.97
CA LEU A 184 8.64 17.26 2.10
C LEU A 184 7.44 18.20 2.27
N GLY A 185 6.34 17.71 2.83
CA GLY A 185 5.13 18.49 3.09
C GLY A 185 3.85 17.75 2.71
N GLN A 186 2.73 18.47 2.83
CA GLN A 186 1.40 18.00 2.47
C GLN A 186 0.79 18.91 1.41
N THR A 187 0.08 18.32 0.46
CA THR A 187 -0.67 19.01 -0.58
C THR A 187 -2.16 18.77 -0.39
N PRO A 188 -3.00 19.81 -0.26
CA PRO A 188 -4.46 19.64 -0.27
C PRO A 188 -4.93 18.95 -1.55
N THR A 189 -5.91 18.07 -1.42
CA THR A 189 -6.48 17.33 -2.55
C THR A 189 -8.00 17.18 -2.39
N GLU A 190 -8.56 16.14 -2.98
CA GLU A 190 -9.99 15.82 -2.89
C GLU A 190 -10.47 15.61 -1.46
N LYS A 191 -11.77 15.81 -1.23
CA LYS A 191 -12.37 15.50 0.07
C LYS A 191 -12.42 13.98 0.27
N THR A 192 -11.88 13.52 1.41
CA THR A 192 -11.77 12.10 1.77
C THR A 192 -11.02 11.29 0.70
N PRO A 193 -9.72 11.59 0.43
CA PRO A 193 -8.95 10.93 -0.62
C PRO A 193 -8.59 9.51 -0.18
N ARG A 194 -9.28 8.51 -0.75
CA ARG A 194 -9.08 7.12 -0.31
C ARG A 194 -8.04 6.37 -1.13
N GLY A 195 -8.17 6.36 -2.44
CA GLY A 195 -7.23 5.71 -3.34
C GLY A 195 -6.61 6.72 -4.29
N PHE A 196 -5.36 6.49 -4.68
CA PHE A 196 -4.70 7.24 -5.73
C PHE A 196 -3.74 6.33 -6.49
N ALA A 197 -3.34 6.74 -7.68
CA ALA A 197 -2.32 6.07 -8.47
C ALA A 197 -1.36 7.08 -9.08
N ILE A 198 -0.14 6.63 -9.39
CA ILE A 198 0.87 7.41 -10.10
C ILE A 198 1.05 6.76 -11.47
N ASP A 199 1.05 7.55 -12.55
CA ASP A 199 1.26 7.03 -13.89
C ASP A 199 2.69 6.45 -14.05
N SER A 200 2.87 5.53 -14.98
CA SER A 200 4.16 4.85 -15.20
C SER A 200 5.31 5.78 -15.56
N SER A 201 5.00 6.96 -16.12
CA SER A 201 6.01 8.00 -16.39
C SER A 201 6.42 8.77 -15.14
N GLY A 202 5.69 8.65 -14.02
CA GLY A 202 5.93 9.40 -12.79
C GLY A 202 5.62 10.89 -12.88
N ARG A 203 4.86 11.32 -13.91
CA ARG A 203 4.55 12.74 -14.13
C ARG A 203 3.23 13.19 -13.53
N PHE A 204 2.32 12.24 -13.24
CA PHE A 204 0.99 12.55 -12.73
C PHE A 204 0.60 11.62 -11.59
N LEU A 205 -0.04 12.20 -10.59
CA LEU A 205 -0.73 11.48 -9.53
C LEU A 205 -2.24 11.79 -9.64
N ILE A 206 -3.06 10.74 -9.66
CA ILE A 206 -4.52 10.85 -9.74
C ILE A 206 -5.11 10.40 -8.41
N ALA A 207 -5.79 11.29 -7.70
CA ALA A 207 -6.42 11.01 -6.40
C ALA A 207 -7.95 11.01 -6.51
N ALA A 208 -8.60 10.00 -5.92
CA ALA A 208 -10.06 9.86 -5.88
C ALA A 208 -10.62 10.34 -4.54
N GLY A 209 -11.54 11.30 -4.59
CA GLY A 209 -12.22 11.86 -3.42
C GLY A 209 -13.60 11.25 -3.20
N GLN A 210 -13.74 10.45 -2.14
CA GLN A 210 -15.02 9.77 -1.86
C GLN A 210 -16.17 10.75 -1.67
N GLU A 211 -15.96 11.84 -0.94
CA GLU A 211 -17.01 12.81 -0.63
C GLU A 211 -17.06 14.01 -1.59
N SER A 212 -16.04 14.22 -2.41
CA SER A 212 -16.09 15.22 -3.48
C SER A 212 -16.68 14.69 -4.79
N HIS A 213 -16.80 13.37 -4.95
CA HIS A 213 -17.30 12.71 -6.16
C HIS A 213 -16.54 13.14 -7.42
N SER A 214 -15.22 13.33 -7.25
CA SER A 214 -14.29 13.81 -8.28
C SER A 214 -12.96 13.13 -8.14
N VAL A 215 -12.14 13.28 -9.16
CA VAL A 215 -10.71 12.94 -9.12
C VAL A 215 -9.89 14.20 -9.39
N SER A 216 -8.74 14.30 -8.74
CA SER A 216 -7.75 15.34 -9.02
C SER A 216 -6.54 14.73 -9.70
N VAL A 217 -6.11 15.34 -10.81
CA VAL A 217 -4.89 15.02 -11.52
C VAL A 217 -3.83 16.05 -11.15
N HIS A 218 -2.86 15.64 -10.33
CA HIS A 218 -1.74 16.47 -9.88
C HIS A 218 -0.53 16.22 -10.78
N PRO A 219 0.07 17.23 -11.42
CA PRO A 219 1.38 17.09 -12.03
C PRO A 219 2.43 16.90 -10.93
N ILE A 220 3.41 16.03 -11.17
CA ILE A 220 4.54 15.77 -10.27
C ILE A 220 5.78 16.48 -10.84
N ASP A 221 6.44 17.30 -10.04
CA ASP A 221 7.75 17.85 -10.37
C ASP A 221 8.80 16.72 -10.25
N PRO A 222 9.47 16.33 -11.34
CA PRO A 222 10.37 15.17 -11.34
C PRO A 222 11.64 15.38 -10.51
N ALA A 223 12.03 16.60 -10.22
CA ALA A 223 13.23 16.91 -9.45
C ALA A 223 12.97 16.90 -7.94
N THR A 224 11.80 17.40 -7.53
CA THR A 224 11.47 17.63 -6.11
C THR A 224 10.41 16.68 -5.56
N GLY A 225 9.64 16.01 -6.43
CA GLY A 225 8.47 15.22 -6.06
C GLY A 225 7.25 16.06 -5.65
N ALA A 226 7.35 17.40 -5.75
CA ALA A 226 6.25 18.27 -5.37
C ALA A 226 5.04 18.08 -6.27
N LEU A 227 3.85 18.04 -5.66
CA LEU A 227 2.58 18.00 -6.38
C LEU A 227 2.18 19.42 -6.77
N GLY A 228 1.98 19.64 -8.08
CA GLY A 228 1.51 20.91 -8.62
C GLY A 228 0.01 21.09 -8.48
N THR A 229 -0.50 22.24 -8.97
CA THR A 229 -1.93 22.56 -8.95
C THR A 229 -2.74 21.51 -9.71
N PRO A 230 -3.73 20.86 -9.07
CA PRO A 230 -4.48 19.78 -9.69
C PRO A 230 -5.50 20.29 -10.71
N LYS A 231 -5.78 19.46 -11.70
CA LYS A 231 -6.99 19.55 -12.50
C LYS A 231 -8.04 18.62 -11.91
N GLN A 232 -9.15 19.17 -11.43
CA GLN A 232 -10.25 18.38 -10.89
C GLN A 232 -11.23 17.99 -12.01
N LEU A 233 -11.72 16.75 -11.95
CA LEU A 233 -12.68 16.18 -12.89
C LEU A 233 -13.81 15.50 -12.12
N PRO A 234 -15.10 15.82 -12.40
CA PRO A 234 -16.20 15.11 -11.77
C PRO A 234 -16.28 13.67 -12.29
N VAL A 235 -16.62 12.75 -11.40
CA VAL A 235 -16.82 11.33 -11.71
C VAL A 235 -18.09 10.79 -11.02
N GLY A 236 -18.29 9.49 -11.03
CA GLY A 236 -19.39 8.85 -10.31
C GLY A 236 -19.34 9.08 -8.79
N LYS A 237 -20.43 8.78 -8.10
CA LYS A 237 -20.52 8.93 -6.64
C LYS A 237 -19.54 8.01 -5.92
N ASN A 238 -18.86 8.56 -4.89
CA ASN A 238 -18.02 7.84 -3.94
C ASN A 238 -16.88 7.04 -4.61
N PRO A 239 -16.05 7.64 -5.50
CA PRO A 239 -14.90 6.97 -6.08
C PRO A 239 -13.91 6.64 -4.96
N ASN A 240 -13.36 5.42 -4.96
CA ASN A 240 -12.53 4.95 -3.85
C ASN A 240 -11.27 4.19 -4.28
N TRP A 241 -11.09 4.00 -5.58
CA TRP A 241 -9.92 3.33 -6.15
C TRP A 241 -9.54 3.98 -7.48
N VAL A 242 -8.26 4.04 -7.76
CA VAL A 242 -7.68 4.46 -9.04
C VAL A 242 -6.71 3.38 -9.48
N GLU A 243 -6.83 2.94 -10.71
CA GLU A 243 -5.88 2.02 -11.33
C GLU A 243 -5.46 2.62 -12.67
N ILE A 244 -4.16 2.63 -12.95
CA ILE A 244 -3.60 3.08 -14.22
C ILE A 244 -2.94 1.88 -14.88
N VAL A 245 -3.37 1.55 -16.08
CA VAL A 245 -2.86 0.42 -16.84
C VAL A 245 -2.28 0.93 -18.15
N ASP A 246 -1.02 0.62 -18.41
CA ASP A 246 -0.42 0.85 -19.71
C ASP A 246 -0.76 -0.30 -20.66
N PHE A 247 -1.26 0.03 -21.81
CA PHE A 247 -1.46 -0.94 -22.87
C PHE A 247 -0.25 -0.93 -23.82
N PRO A 248 0.24 -2.10 -24.25
CA PRO A 248 1.34 -2.21 -25.19
C PRO A 248 1.05 -1.58 -26.55
#